data_dcd36ca1caf2bfc790f7b6dc5d68a4d0
#
_entry.id   dcd36ca1caf2bfc790f7b6dc5d68a4d0
#
_cell.length_a   1.000
_cell.length_b   1.000
_cell.length_c   1.000
_cell.angle_alpha   90.00
_cell.angle_beta   90.00
_cell.angle_gamma   90.00
#
_symmetry.space_group_name_H-M   'P 1'
#
loop_
_entity.id
_entity.type
_entity.pdbx_description
1 polymer ?
#
loop_
_entity_poly.entity_id
_entity_poly.type
_entity_poly.pdbx_seq_one_letter_code
_entity_poly.pdbx_strand_id
1 'polypeptide(L)'
;MKALAPIRLIDGSACHGFADGQPAYAARYAAVSAFSEGRAVAHRWDGTAALIDASGLPVHANHFRFQWILPMQRGRAPCCTVQGEHGDLDARGEFLPRQGHRELQQRSELTRIAHLLYQRGYNVSIDGNLSLRLSDNEILMTPSGSHLGFVRPEDFVVVDPNGRLLRGTAQATSEYRLHVALYRQRPDIQAVVHAHSPYAVAASLAGIDLRQTYITAAPIPTTPYARISSEQSAAAVAPFVDQYNWAILPRHGTVAWAATAWEAFLRIEGLEHCAKVVMTAGAVGAIEPLPQDKRLELLTFWGLQHLDQGGPDERTAA
;
A
#
# COMPACT_ATOMS: atom_id res chain seq x y z
N MET A 1 -7.00 45.35 13.40
CA MET A 1 -7.21 44.78 12.05
C MET A 1 -8.68 44.88 11.69
N LYS A 2 -9.04 45.36 10.47
CA LYS A 2 -10.43 45.37 10.01
C LYS A 2 -10.94 43.93 9.98
N ALA A 3 -12.14 43.68 10.52
CA ALA A 3 -12.72 42.34 10.52
C ALA A 3 -12.96 41.87 9.09
N LEU A 4 -12.45 40.70 8.74
CA LEU A 4 -12.69 40.03 7.45
C LEU A 4 -13.80 39.00 7.61
N ALA A 5 -14.78 38.99 6.67
CA ALA A 5 -15.86 38.02 6.65
C ALA A 5 -15.92 37.29 5.31
N PRO A 6 -16.39 36.03 5.28
CA PRO A 6 -16.66 35.33 4.03
C PRO A 6 -17.64 36.10 3.17
N ILE A 7 -17.35 36.34 1.91
CA ILE A 7 -18.21 36.90 0.91
C ILE A 7 -18.33 36.01 -0.32
N ARG A 8 -19.46 36.02 -0.99
CA ARG A 8 -19.66 35.38 -2.28
C ARG A 8 -19.76 36.43 -3.37
N LEU A 9 -19.01 36.23 -4.45
CA LEU A 9 -19.00 37.15 -5.58
C LEU A 9 -20.08 36.78 -6.63
N ILE A 10 -20.34 37.68 -7.57
CA ILE A 10 -21.33 37.50 -8.63
C ILE A 10 -21.04 36.29 -9.52
N ASP A 11 -19.77 35.94 -9.72
CA ASP A 11 -19.32 34.78 -10.46
C ASP A 11 -19.49 33.43 -9.69
N GLY A 12 -20.08 33.48 -8.49
CA GLY A 12 -20.29 32.33 -7.63
C GLY A 12 -19.06 31.92 -6.81
N SER A 13 -17.91 32.57 -7.00
CA SER A 13 -16.70 32.30 -6.20
C SER A 13 -16.82 32.93 -4.80
N ALA A 14 -15.99 32.41 -3.86
CA ALA A 14 -15.93 32.90 -2.49
C ALA A 14 -14.52 33.40 -2.13
N CYS A 15 -14.47 34.44 -1.31
CA CYS A 15 -13.26 34.95 -0.68
C CYS A 15 -13.65 35.64 0.64
N HIS A 16 -12.69 36.26 1.34
CA HIS A 16 -13.00 37.18 2.43
C HIS A 16 -13.05 38.61 1.89
N GLY A 17 -13.93 39.38 2.46
CA GLY A 17 -14.12 40.81 2.15
C GLY A 17 -14.16 41.67 3.40
N PHE A 18 -13.96 42.96 3.17
CA PHE A 18 -14.15 44.03 4.16
C PHE A 18 -15.65 44.33 4.37
N ALA A 19 -15.97 45.13 5.36
CA ALA A 19 -17.34 45.51 5.68
C ALA A 19 -18.07 46.27 4.55
N ASP A 20 -17.34 46.86 3.60
CA ASP A 20 -17.87 47.52 2.40
C ASP A 20 -18.10 46.54 1.23
N GLY A 21 -17.89 45.24 1.45
CA GLY A 21 -18.08 44.17 0.45
C GLY A 21 -16.91 44.01 -0.54
N GLN A 22 -15.85 44.81 -0.42
CA GLN A 22 -14.69 44.68 -1.30
C GLN A 22 -13.87 43.44 -0.91
N PRO A 23 -13.40 42.63 -1.91
CA PRO A 23 -12.51 41.50 -1.65
C PRO A 23 -11.21 41.94 -0.97
N ALA A 24 -10.81 41.21 0.07
CA ALA A 24 -9.58 41.47 0.81
C ALA A 24 -8.33 40.96 0.07
N TYR A 25 -8.49 40.04 -0.88
CA TYR A 25 -7.42 39.42 -1.66
C TYR A 25 -7.94 38.89 -3.01
N ALA A 26 -7.00 38.58 -3.92
CA ALA A 26 -7.33 38.14 -5.28
C ALA A 26 -7.72 36.66 -5.41
N ALA A 27 -7.25 35.79 -4.49
CA ALA A 27 -7.54 34.35 -4.55
C ALA A 27 -9.05 34.05 -4.48
N ARG A 28 -9.51 33.06 -5.25
CA ARG A 28 -10.92 32.67 -5.36
C ARG A 28 -11.07 31.18 -5.10
N TYR A 29 -12.13 30.82 -4.37
CA TYR A 29 -12.43 29.47 -3.91
C TYR A 29 -13.90 29.13 -4.14
N ALA A 30 -14.24 27.85 -4.11
CA ALA A 30 -15.66 27.42 -4.15
C ALA A 30 -16.41 27.81 -2.86
N ALA A 31 -15.71 27.78 -1.72
CA ALA A 31 -16.21 28.24 -0.42
C ALA A 31 -15.05 28.61 0.50
N VAL A 32 -15.28 29.51 1.45
CA VAL A 32 -14.37 29.82 2.55
C VAL A 32 -15.13 29.87 3.87
N SER A 33 -14.50 29.39 4.96
CA SER A 33 -15.04 29.55 6.31
C SER A 33 -14.72 30.94 6.88
N ALA A 34 -15.37 31.31 7.99
CA ALA A 34 -14.88 32.42 8.79
C ALA A 34 -13.48 32.15 9.33
N PHE A 35 -12.72 33.22 9.64
CA PHE A 35 -11.46 33.10 10.32
C PHE A 35 -11.65 32.61 11.76
N SER A 36 -10.83 31.63 12.15
CA SER A 36 -10.67 31.17 13.51
C SER A 36 -9.16 31.09 13.81
N GLU A 37 -8.74 31.74 14.89
CA GLU A 37 -7.33 31.80 15.31
C GLU A 37 -6.37 32.25 14.18
N GLY A 38 -6.80 33.21 13.36
CA GLY A 38 -6.03 33.77 12.24
C GLY A 38 -5.92 32.87 11.00
N ARG A 39 -6.68 31.79 10.95
CA ARG A 39 -6.76 30.88 9.81
C ARG A 39 -8.20 30.68 9.35
N ALA A 40 -8.40 30.40 8.06
CA ALA A 40 -9.68 29.99 7.51
C ALA A 40 -9.52 28.73 6.65
N VAL A 41 -10.60 28.01 6.44
CA VAL A 41 -10.64 26.87 5.53
C VAL A 41 -11.16 27.33 4.18
N ALA A 42 -10.44 27.00 3.11
CA ALA A 42 -10.84 27.26 1.74
C ALA A 42 -11.08 25.93 1.01
N HIS A 43 -12.18 25.84 0.25
CA HIS A 43 -12.51 24.68 -0.59
C HIS A 43 -12.33 25.07 -2.07
N ARG A 44 -11.67 24.19 -2.82
CA ARG A 44 -11.56 24.32 -4.28
C ARG A 44 -12.74 23.66 -4.98
N TRP A 45 -12.88 23.95 -6.27
CA TRP A 45 -13.90 23.38 -7.13
C TRP A 45 -13.75 21.87 -7.37
N ASP A 46 -12.53 21.33 -7.15
CA ASP A 46 -12.23 19.88 -7.21
C ASP A 46 -12.57 19.13 -5.92
N GLY A 47 -13.20 19.81 -4.95
CA GLY A 47 -13.60 19.23 -3.67
C GLY A 47 -12.48 19.15 -2.62
N THR A 48 -11.25 19.57 -2.94
CA THR A 48 -10.16 19.60 -1.96
C THR A 48 -10.21 20.84 -1.06
N ALA A 49 -9.56 20.75 0.12
CA ALA A 49 -9.53 21.84 1.10
C ALA A 49 -8.08 22.27 1.42
N ALA A 50 -7.95 23.54 1.84
CA ALA A 50 -6.69 24.11 2.34
C ALA A 50 -6.94 25.01 3.54
N LEU A 51 -5.94 25.10 4.41
CA LEU A 51 -5.88 26.12 5.46
C LEU A 51 -5.21 27.36 4.86
N ILE A 52 -5.86 28.52 4.95
CA ILE A 52 -5.39 29.79 4.39
C ILE A 52 -5.17 30.84 5.48
N ASP A 53 -4.29 31.78 5.21
CA ASP A 53 -4.05 32.97 6.03
C ASP A 53 -4.93 34.17 5.64
N ALA A 54 -4.71 35.30 6.30
CA ALA A 54 -5.47 36.55 6.04
C ALA A 54 -5.20 37.16 4.67
N SER A 55 -4.13 36.78 3.97
CA SER A 55 -3.86 37.17 2.58
C SER A 55 -4.58 36.28 1.57
N GLY A 56 -5.30 35.27 2.03
CA GLY A 56 -6.01 34.30 1.21
C GLY A 56 -5.08 33.26 0.58
N LEU A 57 -3.84 33.16 1.04
CA LEU A 57 -2.89 32.16 0.55
C LEU A 57 -2.82 30.94 1.45
N PRO A 58 -2.66 29.75 0.87
CA PRO A 58 -2.43 28.53 1.63
C PRO A 58 -1.17 28.63 2.50
N VAL A 59 -1.25 28.17 3.74
CA VAL A 59 -0.13 28.23 4.71
C VAL A 59 0.89 27.12 4.55
N HIS A 60 0.65 26.11 3.68
CA HIS A 60 1.55 25.00 3.44
C HIS A 60 1.68 24.64 1.95
N ALA A 61 2.87 24.14 1.53
CA ALA A 61 3.13 23.77 0.13
C ALA A 61 2.20 22.67 -0.41
N ASN A 62 1.81 21.71 0.44
CA ASN A 62 0.90 20.60 0.09
C ASN A 62 -0.55 20.89 0.50
N HIS A 63 -0.95 22.12 0.46
CA HIS A 63 -2.16 22.69 1.04
C HIS A 63 -3.46 22.09 0.49
N PHE A 64 -3.50 21.65 -0.77
CA PHE A 64 -4.73 21.13 -1.38
C PHE A 64 -4.85 19.58 -1.38
N ARG A 65 -4.04 18.89 -0.59
CA ARG A 65 -4.11 17.42 -0.45
C ARG A 65 -5.19 16.91 0.50
N PHE A 66 -5.98 17.78 1.12
CA PHE A 66 -6.98 17.42 2.11
C PHE A 66 -8.36 17.30 1.49
N GLN A 67 -9.08 16.23 1.86
CA GLN A 67 -10.48 16.04 1.50
C GLN A 67 -11.37 17.02 2.27
N TRP A 68 -11.08 17.22 3.55
CA TRP A 68 -11.72 18.20 4.39
C TRP A 68 -10.79 18.69 5.50
N ILE A 69 -11.05 19.89 5.99
CA ILE A 69 -10.40 20.52 7.15
C ILE A 69 -11.52 21.21 7.95
N LEU A 70 -11.50 21.05 9.27
CA LEU A 70 -12.39 21.81 10.16
C LEU A 70 -11.71 23.11 10.60
N PRO A 71 -12.51 24.12 11.05
CA PRO A 71 -11.96 25.37 11.57
C PRO A 71 -10.96 25.15 12.71
N MET A 72 -9.94 26.00 12.76
CA MET A 72 -8.90 25.94 13.79
C MET A 72 -9.47 26.21 15.18
N GLN A 73 -9.08 25.38 16.14
CA GLN A 73 -9.43 25.54 17.55
C GLN A 73 -8.23 25.09 18.41
N ARG A 74 -7.82 25.91 19.38
CA ARG A 74 -6.69 25.62 20.27
C ARG A 74 -5.41 25.26 19.52
N GLY A 75 -5.12 25.98 18.44
CA GLY A 75 -3.94 25.78 17.61
C GLY A 75 -3.96 24.54 16.71
N ARG A 76 -5.12 23.87 16.55
CA ARG A 76 -5.31 22.67 15.77
C ARG A 76 -6.52 22.74 14.86
N ALA A 77 -6.40 22.27 13.61
CA ALA A 77 -7.51 22.13 12.68
C ALA A 77 -7.65 20.64 12.29
N PRO A 78 -8.64 19.92 12.84
CA PRO A 78 -8.90 18.53 12.45
C PRO A 78 -9.06 18.41 10.93
N CYS A 79 -8.49 17.38 10.32
CA CYS A 79 -8.50 17.20 8.86
C CYS A 79 -8.43 15.73 8.45
N CYS A 80 -8.76 15.49 7.18
CA CYS A 80 -8.57 14.22 6.49
C CYS A 80 -7.88 14.46 5.16
N THR A 81 -6.81 13.72 4.87
CA THR A 81 -6.14 13.79 3.56
C THR A 81 -6.99 13.15 2.47
N VAL A 82 -6.68 13.41 1.20
CA VAL A 82 -7.35 12.74 0.06
C VAL A 82 -7.08 11.22 0.03
N GLN A 83 -6.06 10.75 0.73
CA GLN A 83 -5.77 9.33 0.95
C GLN A 83 -6.55 8.73 2.13
N GLY A 84 -7.36 9.53 2.84
CA GLY A 84 -8.17 9.08 3.97
C GLY A 84 -7.44 9.11 5.33
N GLU A 85 -6.26 9.72 5.43
CA GLU A 85 -5.54 9.86 6.70
C GLU A 85 -6.16 10.97 7.54
N HIS A 86 -6.54 10.65 8.78
CA HIS A 86 -7.03 11.63 9.76
C HIS A 86 -5.91 12.21 10.61
N GLY A 87 -5.98 13.50 10.89
CA GLY A 87 -4.99 14.20 11.69
C GLY A 87 -5.45 15.59 12.08
N ASP A 88 -4.49 16.40 12.49
CA ASP A 88 -4.68 17.82 12.74
C ASP A 88 -3.65 18.61 11.92
N LEU A 89 -4.03 19.78 11.42
CA LEU A 89 -3.08 20.79 10.97
C LEU A 89 -2.75 21.74 12.13
N ASP A 90 -1.48 22.06 12.30
CA ASP A 90 -1.10 23.13 13.18
C ASP A 90 -1.27 24.51 12.52
N ALA A 91 -0.97 25.60 13.25
CA ALA A 91 -1.09 26.95 12.73
C ALA A 91 -0.12 27.27 11.57
N ARG A 92 0.89 26.43 11.33
CA ARG A 92 1.83 26.53 10.20
C ARG A 92 1.36 25.71 8.99
N GLY A 93 0.24 24.95 9.15
CA GLY A 93 -0.28 24.05 8.13
C GLY A 93 0.49 22.72 8.06
N GLU A 94 1.26 22.39 9.09
CA GLU A 94 1.94 21.09 9.18
C GLU A 94 0.94 20.01 9.60
N PHE A 95 0.91 18.91 8.84
CA PHE A 95 0.01 17.79 9.11
C PHE A 95 0.57 16.92 10.22
N LEU A 96 -0.21 16.74 11.26
CA LEU A 96 0.08 15.95 12.45
C LEU A 96 -0.88 14.75 12.49
N PRO A 97 -0.47 13.57 12.04
CA PRO A 97 -1.35 12.40 12.03
C PRO A 97 -1.73 12.02 13.45
N ARG A 98 -3.02 11.70 13.67
CA ARG A 98 -3.49 11.16 14.95
C ARG A 98 -3.10 9.70 15.03
N GLN A 99 -2.15 9.36 15.91
CA GLN A 99 -1.57 8.01 16.01
C GLN A 99 -2.63 6.89 16.10
N GLY A 100 -3.67 7.05 16.90
CA GLY A 100 -4.74 6.05 17.00
C GLY A 100 -5.59 5.89 15.74
N HIS A 101 -5.77 6.93 14.94
CA HIS A 101 -6.51 6.86 13.68
C HIS A 101 -5.67 6.22 12.56
N ARG A 102 -4.35 6.45 12.53
CA ARG A 102 -3.48 5.85 11.51
C ARG A 102 -3.49 4.33 11.59
N GLU A 103 -3.33 3.75 12.78
CA GLU A 103 -3.38 2.30 12.96
C GLU A 103 -4.76 1.74 12.58
N LEU A 104 -5.86 2.40 12.94
CA LEU A 104 -7.20 1.97 12.56
C LEU A 104 -7.43 1.99 11.04
N GLN A 105 -6.91 3.00 10.35
CA GLN A 105 -6.95 3.08 8.89
C GLN A 105 -6.14 1.96 8.24
N GLN A 106 -4.94 1.70 8.76
CA GLN A 106 -4.08 0.60 8.29
C GLN A 106 -4.74 -0.77 8.53
N ARG A 107 -5.42 -0.97 9.65
CA ARG A 107 -6.24 -2.16 9.93
C ARG A 107 -7.38 -2.31 8.93
N SER A 108 -8.08 -1.22 8.62
CA SER A 108 -9.18 -1.19 7.65
C SER A 108 -8.68 -1.45 6.22
N GLU A 109 -7.52 -0.93 5.85
CA GLU A 109 -6.87 -1.19 4.55
C GLU A 109 -6.52 -2.67 4.41
N LEU A 110 -5.82 -3.26 5.41
CA LEU A 110 -5.48 -4.68 5.41
C LEU A 110 -6.72 -5.56 5.38
N THR A 111 -7.79 -5.20 6.10
CA THR A 111 -9.08 -5.91 6.06
C THR A 111 -9.64 -5.92 4.63
N ARG A 112 -9.67 -4.77 3.96
CA ARG A 112 -10.14 -4.69 2.57
C ARG A 112 -9.32 -5.57 1.64
N ILE A 113 -8.00 -5.56 1.77
CA ILE A 113 -7.10 -6.39 0.95
C ILE A 113 -7.32 -7.87 1.24
N ALA A 114 -7.46 -8.26 2.51
CA ALA A 114 -7.78 -9.64 2.90
C ALA A 114 -9.06 -10.15 2.25
N HIS A 115 -10.13 -9.33 2.28
CA HIS A 115 -11.41 -9.66 1.63
C HIS A 115 -11.25 -9.76 0.11
N LEU A 116 -10.46 -8.89 -0.55
CA LEU A 116 -10.20 -8.96 -1.98
C LEU A 116 -9.45 -10.25 -2.35
N LEU A 117 -8.43 -10.66 -1.59
CA LEU A 117 -7.71 -11.92 -1.83
C LEU A 117 -8.67 -13.13 -1.80
N TYR A 118 -9.59 -13.16 -0.83
CA TYR A 118 -10.62 -14.20 -0.76
C TYR A 118 -11.59 -14.11 -1.93
N GLN A 119 -12.12 -12.93 -2.24
CA GLN A 119 -13.08 -12.72 -3.34
C GLN A 119 -12.50 -13.07 -4.71
N ARG A 120 -11.20 -12.87 -4.91
CA ARG A 120 -10.47 -13.26 -6.12
C ARG A 120 -10.17 -14.76 -6.18
N GLY A 121 -10.43 -15.50 -5.11
CA GLY A 121 -10.11 -16.92 -5.02
C GLY A 121 -8.62 -17.22 -4.86
N TYR A 122 -7.83 -16.25 -4.41
CA TYR A 122 -6.41 -16.46 -4.13
C TYR A 122 -6.18 -17.14 -2.80
N ASN A 123 -7.12 -17.02 -1.88
CA ASN A 123 -7.08 -17.68 -0.58
C ASN A 123 -8.40 -18.38 -0.28
N VAL A 124 -8.30 -19.53 0.34
CA VAL A 124 -9.45 -20.33 0.81
C VAL A 124 -9.20 -20.75 2.26
N SER A 125 -10.27 -21.09 2.99
CA SER A 125 -10.14 -21.55 4.37
C SER A 125 -9.36 -20.52 5.22
N ILE A 126 -8.29 -20.96 5.88
CA ILE A 126 -7.43 -20.14 6.75
C ILE A 126 -6.07 -19.82 6.10
N ASP A 127 -6.01 -19.93 4.80
CA ASP A 127 -4.77 -19.71 4.02
C ASP A 127 -4.44 -18.21 3.86
N GLY A 128 -3.15 -17.95 3.67
CA GLY A 128 -2.61 -16.62 3.41
C GLY A 128 -2.59 -15.72 4.63
N ASN A 129 -1.85 -14.64 4.51
CA ASN A 129 -1.68 -13.67 5.59
C ASN A 129 -1.11 -12.35 5.06
N LEU A 130 -1.30 -11.28 5.84
CA LEU A 130 -0.86 -9.94 5.50
C LEU A 130 -0.17 -9.30 6.70
N SER A 131 0.76 -8.41 6.40
CA SER A 131 1.33 -7.53 7.43
C SER A 131 1.66 -6.15 6.89
N LEU A 132 1.81 -5.21 7.82
CA LEU A 132 2.20 -3.84 7.57
C LEU A 132 3.12 -3.35 8.69
N ARG A 133 4.25 -2.74 8.34
CA ARG A 133 5.17 -2.13 9.29
C ARG A 133 4.56 -0.83 9.83
N LEU A 134 4.28 -0.75 11.13
CA LEU A 134 3.83 0.46 11.80
C LEU A 134 5.00 1.35 12.21
N SER A 135 6.10 0.71 12.66
CA SER A 135 7.37 1.32 13.03
C SER A 135 8.48 0.25 12.97
N ASP A 136 9.70 0.62 13.31
CA ASP A 136 10.83 -0.33 13.36
C ASP A 136 10.61 -1.47 14.37
N ASN A 137 9.77 -1.24 15.39
CA ASN A 137 9.51 -2.18 16.48
C ASN A 137 8.07 -2.72 16.50
N GLU A 138 7.22 -2.33 15.54
CA GLU A 138 5.82 -2.71 15.53
C GLU A 138 5.36 -3.14 14.14
N ILE A 139 4.81 -4.33 14.04
CA ILE A 139 4.30 -4.91 12.80
C ILE A 139 2.85 -5.34 13.05
N LEU A 140 1.93 -4.76 12.28
CA LEU A 140 0.52 -5.15 12.23
C LEU A 140 0.39 -6.38 11.33
N MET A 141 -0.28 -7.45 11.83
CA MET A 141 -0.41 -8.73 11.10
C MET A 141 -1.78 -9.35 11.26
N THR A 142 -2.15 -10.19 10.29
CA THR A 142 -3.28 -11.11 10.45
C THR A 142 -3.02 -12.08 11.60
N PRO A 143 -4.03 -12.39 12.41
CA PRO A 143 -3.93 -13.43 13.44
C PRO A 143 -3.86 -14.83 12.82
N SER A 144 -3.26 -15.76 13.53
CA SER A 144 -3.15 -17.16 13.14
C SER A 144 -4.54 -17.81 13.03
N GLY A 145 -4.75 -18.62 11.99
CA GLY A 145 -6.00 -19.33 11.76
C GLY A 145 -7.16 -18.44 11.29
N SER A 146 -6.89 -17.24 10.83
CA SER A 146 -7.91 -16.33 10.32
C SER A 146 -8.40 -16.71 8.94
N HIS A 147 -9.72 -16.65 8.74
CA HIS A 147 -10.32 -16.71 7.41
C HIS A 147 -10.32 -15.29 6.79
N LEU A 148 -9.51 -15.07 5.77
CA LEU A 148 -9.30 -13.73 5.22
C LEU A 148 -10.57 -13.05 4.68
N GLY A 149 -11.57 -13.81 4.24
CA GLY A 149 -12.85 -13.27 3.80
C GLY A 149 -13.75 -12.71 4.91
N PHE A 150 -13.42 -12.97 6.20
CA PHE A 150 -14.24 -12.57 7.36
C PHE A 150 -13.43 -11.85 8.44
N VAL A 151 -12.14 -11.67 8.27
CA VAL A 151 -11.29 -10.91 9.20
C VAL A 151 -11.77 -9.47 9.30
N ARG A 152 -11.77 -8.91 10.52
CA ARG A 152 -12.19 -7.54 10.82
C ARG A 152 -10.99 -6.69 11.26
N PRO A 153 -11.06 -5.35 11.21
CA PRO A 153 -9.96 -4.48 11.63
C PRO A 153 -9.48 -4.75 13.06
N GLU A 154 -10.38 -5.06 13.98
CA GLU A 154 -10.08 -5.35 15.37
C GLU A 154 -9.38 -6.70 15.59
N ASP A 155 -9.49 -7.64 14.65
CA ASP A 155 -8.90 -8.96 14.77
C ASP A 155 -7.39 -8.95 14.56
N PHE A 156 -6.86 -7.99 13.79
CA PHE A 156 -5.42 -7.86 13.55
C PHE A 156 -4.64 -7.63 14.85
N VAL A 157 -3.44 -8.19 14.90
CA VAL A 157 -2.53 -8.09 16.06
C VAL A 157 -1.31 -7.26 15.71
N VAL A 158 -0.70 -6.65 16.71
CA VAL A 158 0.60 -5.97 16.57
C VAL A 158 1.64 -6.77 17.34
N VAL A 159 2.74 -7.09 16.65
CA VAL A 159 3.88 -7.81 17.22
C VAL A 159 5.18 -7.02 17.08
N ASP A 160 6.17 -7.37 17.90
CA ASP A 160 7.54 -6.91 17.70
C ASP A 160 8.25 -7.74 16.58
N PRO A 161 9.45 -7.35 16.13
CA PRO A 161 10.22 -8.09 15.13
C PRO A 161 10.66 -9.51 15.54
N ASN A 162 10.39 -9.93 16.77
CA ASN A 162 10.63 -11.30 17.26
C ASN A 162 9.34 -12.12 17.30
N GLY A 163 8.20 -11.53 16.88
CA GLY A 163 6.90 -12.17 16.89
C GLY A 163 6.19 -12.14 18.25
N ARG A 164 6.73 -11.37 19.23
CA ARG A 164 6.08 -11.20 20.53
C ARG A 164 4.88 -10.27 20.37
N LEU A 165 3.73 -10.69 20.92
CA LEU A 165 2.50 -9.90 20.91
C LEU A 165 2.67 -8.62 21.75
N LEU A 166 2.40 -7.47 21.13
CA LEU A 166 2.37 -6.16 21.75
C LEU A 166 0.94 -5.66 21.97
N ARG A 167 0.04 -5.86 20.98
CA ARG A 167 -1.37 -5.46 21.04
C ARG A 167 -2.24 -6.48 20.30
N GLY A 168 -3.45 -6.71 20.82
CA GLY A 168 -4.41 -7.69 20.32
C GLY A 168 -4.59 -8.85 21.27
N THR A 169 -5.44 -9.84 20.91
CA THR A 169 -5.83 -10.97 21.79
C THR A 169 -5.47 -12.33 21.23
N ALA A 170 -5.07 -12.39 19.94
CA ALA A 170 -4.71 -13.63 19.26
C ALA A 170 -3.20 -13.71 19.02
N GLN A 171 -2.71 -14.89 18.64
CA GLN A 171 -1.34 -15.03 18.15
C GLN A 171 -1.24 -14.53 16.71
N ALA A 172 -0.09 -13.97 16.33
CA ALA A 172 0.22 -13.61 14.95
C ALA A 172 0.23 -14.86 14.05
N THR A 173 0.06 -14.65 12.74
CA THR A 173 0.24 -15.70 11.73
C THR A 173 1.47 -16.56 12.01
N SER A 174 1.38 -17.87 11.80
CA SER A 174 2.51 -18.80 11.96
C SER A 174 3.67 -18.48 11.00
N GLU A 175 3.40 -17.72 9.94
CA GLU A 175 4.38 -17.32 8.93
C GLU A 175 5.03 -15.95 9.19
N TYR A 176 4.86 -15.39 10.39
CA TYR A 176 5.43 -14.09 10.75
C TYR A 176 6.94 -13.99 10.47
N ARG A 177 7.68 -15.10 10.56
CA ARG A 177 9.13 -15.14 10.29
C ARG A 177 9.49 -14.74 8.86
N LEU A 178 8.68 -15.17 7.88
CA LEU A 178 8.85 -14.78 6.49
C LEU A 178 8.68 -13.27 6.34
N HIS A 179 7.61 -12.70 6.90
CA HIS A 179 7.34 -11.26 6.85
C HIS A 179 8.44 -10.44 7.52
N VAL A 180 8.85 -10.84 8.72
CA VAL A 180 9.90 -10.16 9.48
C VAL A 180 11.24 -10.21 8.74
N ALA A 181 11.58 -11.34 8.09
CA ALA A 181 12.82 -11.45 7.32
C ALA A 181 12.86 -10.44 6.15
N LEU A 182 11.75 -10.28 5.43
CA LEU A 182 11.61 -9.28 4.37
C LEU A 182 11.81 -7.86 4.91
N TYR A 183 11.17 -7.52 6.01
CA TYR A 183 11.34 -6.21 6.66
C TYR A 183 12.76 -5.94 7.17
N ARG A 184 13.46 -6.97 7.65
CA ARG A 184 14.84 -6.83 8.11
C ARG A 184 15.82 -6.63 6.97
N GLN A 185 15.62 -7.31 5.85
CA GLN A 185 16.51 -7.22 4.70
C GLN A 185 16.37 -5.91 3.94
N ARG A 186 15.13 -5.39 3.78
CA ARG A 186 14.86 -4.15 3.05
C ARG A 186 14.04 -3.17 3.88
N PRO A 187 14.64 -2.07 4.34
CA PRO A 187 13.95 -1.04 5.14
C PRO A 187 12.82 -0.31 4.40
N ASP A 188 12.87 -0.25 3.07
CA ASP A 188 11.84 0.36 2.22
C ASP A 188 10.54 -0.46 2.14
N ILE A 189 10.59 -1.75 2.49
CA ILE A 189 9.40 -2.59 2.56
C ILE A 189 8.55 -2.17 3.76
N GLN A 190 7.29 -1.77 3.47
CA GLN A 190 6.32 -1.40 4.49
C GLN A 190 5.17 -2.41 4.59
N ALA A 191 4.95 -3.23 3.56
CA ALA A 191 3.87 -4.21 3.54
C ALA A 191 4.29 -5.53 2.88
N VAL A 192 3.74 -6.63 3.38
CA VAL A 192 3.90 -7.97 2.83
C VAL A 192 2.53 -8.63 2.71
N VAL A 193 2.25 -9.20 1.55
CA VAL A 193 1.05 -9.99 1.25
C VAL A 193 1.46 -11.39 0.82
N HIS A 194 0.94 -12.39 1.51
CA HIS A 194 1.09 -13.79 1.16
C HIS A 194 -0.27 -14.40 0.82
N ALA A 195 -0.34 -15.10 -0.30
CA ALA A 195 -1.55 -15.73 -0.81
C ALA A 195 -1.26 -17.14 -1.37
N HIS A 196 -2.26 -18.02 -1.37
CA HIS A 196 -2.15 -19.35 -1.96
C HIS A 196 -2.69 -19.36 -3.41
N SER A 197 -2.17 -18.46 -4.21
CA SER A 197 -2.56 -18.19 -5.62
C SER A 197 -2.60 -19.44 -6.49
N PRO A 198 -3.77 -19.92 -6.96
CA PRO A 198 -3.91 -21.27 -7.53
C PRO A 198 -3.10 -21.51 -8.80
N TYR A 199 -3.11 -20.56 -9.73
CA TYR A 199 -2.38 -20.71 -11.01
C TYR A 199 -0.86 -20.59 -10.83
N ALA A 200 -0.40 -19.74 -9.93
CA ALA A 200 1.03 -19.66 -9.61
C ALA A 200 1.53 -20.94 -8.96
N VAL A 201 0.75 -21.52 -8.03
CA VAL A 201 1.06 -22.83 -7.43
C VAL A 201 1.07 -23.92 -8.51
N ALA A 202 0.05 -23.94 -9.39
CA ALA A 202 -0.03 -24.90 -10.49
C ALA A 202 1.15 -24.78 -11.45
N ALA A 203 1.58 -23.56 -11.81
CA ALA A 203 2.76 -23.33 -12.63
C ALA A 203 4.03 -23.92 -11.96
N SER A 204 4.19 -23.72 -10.64
CA SER A 204 5.31 -24.28 -9.89
C SER A 204 5.30 -25.82 -9.85
N LEU A 205 4.12 -26.44 -9.80
CA LEU A 205 3.95 -27.89 -9.87
C LEU A 205 4.27 -28.45 -11.26
N ALA A 206 3.93 -27.69 -12.30
CA ALA A 206 4.20 -28.06 -13.69
C ALA A 206 5.65 -27.77 -14.13
N GLY A 207 6.48 -27.16 -13.25
CA GLY A 207 7.86 -26.80 -13.57
C GLY A 207 8.00 -25.66 -14.57
N ILE A 208 6.97 -24.81 -14.71
CA ILE A 208 6.99 -23.66 -15.61
C ILE A 208 7.79 -22.53 -14.95
N ASP A 209 8.86 -22.10 -15.63
CA ASP A 209 9.70 -20.99 -15.15
C ASP A 209 9.13 -19.64 -15.63
N LEU A 210 8.41 -18.95 -14.73
CA LEU A 210 7.84 -17.62 -14.98
C LEU A 210 8.88 -16.49 -14.91
N ARG A 211 10.16 -16.76 -14.69
CA ARG A 211 11.25 -15.79 -14.92
C ARG A 211 11.42 -15.54 -16.41
N GLN A 212 11.09 -16.52 -17.24
CA GLN A 212 10.99 -16.34 -18.67
C GLN A 212 9.72 -15.53 -18.96
N THR A 213 9.86 -14.44 -19.68
CA THR A 213 8.77 -13.54 -19.96
C THR A 213 7.90 -14.10 -21.11
N TYR A 214 6.72 -14.60 -20.79
CA TYR A 214 5.74 -15.11 -21.78
C TYR A 214 4.75 -14.03 -22.23
N ILE A 215 4.49 -13.07 -21.37
CA ILE A 215 3.60 -11.91 -21.62
C ILE A 215 4.31 -10.64 -21.14
N THR A 216 3.68 -9.49 -21.34
CA THR A 216 4.17 -8.18 -20.85
C THR A 216 4.09 -8.07 -19.32
N ALA A 217 4.80 -8.95 -18.62
CA ALA A 217 4.90 -8.96 -17.15
C ALA A 217 6.37 -9.07 -16.74
N ALA A 218 6.72 -8.49 -15.62
CA ALA A 218 8.07 -8.61 -15.08
C ALA A 218 8.36 -10.07 -14.65
N PRO A 219 9.63 -10.51 -14.69
CA PRO A 219 10.03 -11.86 -14.32
C PRO A 219 9.60 -12.25 -12.91
N ILE A 220 9.08 -13.47 -12.74
CA ILE A 220 8.55 -13.98 -11.48
C ILE A 220 9.39 -15.16 -11.04
N PRO A 221 10.23 -15.02 -9.99
CA PRO A 221 11.06 -16.12 -9.51
C PRO A 221 10.23 -17.13 -8.73
N THR A 222 10.62 -18.41 -8.83
CA THR A 222 10.19 -19.48 -7.94
C THR A 222 11.33 -19.80 -7.00
N THR A 223 11.08 -19.80 -5.69
CA THR A 223 12.11 -20.11 -4.67
C THR A 223 12.36 -21.61 -4.58
N PRO A 224 13.44 -22.05 -3.96
CA PRO A 224 13.56 -23.44 -3.49
C PRO A 224 12.41 -23.82 -2.58
N TYR A 225 12.03 -25.12 -2.57
CA TYR A 225 11.00 -25.59 -1.64
C TYR A 225 11.47 -25.42 -0.19
N ALA A 226 10.59 -24.91 0.65
CA ALA A 226 10.82 -24.79 2.07
C ALA A 226 9.57 -25.19 2.86
N ARG A 227 9.77 -25.73 4.06
CA ARG A 227 8.64 -26.04 4.95
C ARG A 227 7.95 -24.76 5.39
N ILE A 228 6.62 -24.72 5.26
CA ILE A 228 5.79 -23.60 5.72
C ILE A 228 6.01 -23.30 7.20
N SER A 229 5.78 -22.06 7.62
CA SER A 229 5.88 -21.59 9.01
C SER A 229 7.21 -21.88 9.70
N SER A 230 8.31 -21.99 8.94
CA SER A 230 9.63 -22.27 9.45
C SER A 230 10.65 -21.19 9.07
N GLU A 231 11.82 -21.21 9.67
CA GLU A 231 12.93 -20.35 9.28
C GLU A 231 13.45 -20.65 7.87
N GLN A 232 13.25 -21.88 7.37
CA GLN A 232 13.61 -22.25 6.02
C GLN A 232 12.83 -21.45 4.97
N SER A 233 11.56 -21.09 5.22
CA SER A 233 10.77 -20.28 4.29
C SER A 233 11.35 -18.88 4.12
N ALA A 234 11.81 -18.26 5.20
CA ALA A 234 12.51 -16.98 5.14
C ALA A 234 13.86 -17.08 4.40
N ALA A 235 14.65 -18.12 4.70
CA ALA A 235 15.93 -18.36 4.04
C ALA A 235 15.78 -18.64 2.54
N ALA A 236 14.73 -19.35 2.12
CA ALA A 236 14.46 -19.63 0.71
C ALA A 236 14.11 -18.36 -0.10
N VAL A 237 13.46 -17.36 0.53
CA VAL A 237 13.09 -16.11 -0.14
C VAL A 237 14.24 -15.09 -0.14
N ALA A 238 15.10 -15.10 0.86
CA ALA A 238 16.15 -14.11 1.07
C ALA A 238 16.99 -13.79 -0.18
N PRO A 239 17.45 -14.76 -1.01
CA PRO A 239 18.25 -14.47 -2.20
C PRO A 239 17.52 -13.62 -3.27
N PHE A 240 16.19 -13.57 -3.22
CA PHE A 240 15.37 -12.90 -4.23
C PHE A 240 14.93 -11.49 -3.80
N VAL A 241 15.06 -11.14 -2.51
CA VAL A 241 14.45 -9.92 -1.94
C VAL A 241 15.01 -8.64 -2.56
N ASP A 242 16.31 -8.60 -2.83
CA ASP A 242 16.99 -7.41 -3.35
C ASP A 242 16.75 -7.19 -4.85
N GLN A 243 16.43 -8.25 -5.57
CA GLN A 243 16.27 -8.22 -7.03
C GLN A 243 14.78 -8.14 -7.45
N TYR A 244 13.90 -8.70 -6.65
CA TYR A 244 12.47 -8.83 -6.96
C TYR A 244 11.61 -8.18 -5.87
N ASN A 245 10.33 -8.06 -6.18
CA ASN A 245 9.32 -7.59 -5.22
C ASN A 245 8.19 -8.62 -5.01
N TRP A 246 8.38 -9.83 -5.48
CA TRP A 246 7.50 -10.99 -5.36
C TRP A 246 8.27 -12.28 -5.58
N ALA A 247 7.68 -13.39 -5.14
CA ALA A 247 8.17 -14.72 -5.46
C ALA A 247 7.03 -15.76 -5.37
N ILE A 248 7.18 -16.85 -6.12
CA ILE A 248 6.39 -18.07 -5.94
C ILE A 248 7.10 -18.94 -4.92
N LEU A 249 6.35 -19.37 -3.92
CA LEU A 249 6.74 -20.40 -2.96
C LEU A 249 6.23 -21.73 -3.49
N PRO A 250 7.10 -22.62 -4.03
CA PRO A 250 6.63 -23.79 -4.77
C PRO A 250 5.81 -24.72 -3.88
N ARG A 251 4.69 -25.23 -4.43
CA ARG A 251 3.73 -26.10 -3.74
C ARG A 251 3.02 -25.46 -2.53
N HIS A 252 3.12 -24.14 -2.38
CA HIS A 252 2.59 -23.42 -1.23
C HIS A 252 1.75 -22.21 -1.67
N GLY A 253 2.37 -21.20 -2.24
CA GLY A 253 1.67 -19.96 -2.58
C GLY A 253 2.58 -18.93 -3.22
N THR A 254 2.25 -17.66 -2.99
CA THR A 254 2.97 -16.50 -3.51
C THR A 254 3.19 -15.50 -2.38
N VAL A 255 4.26 -14.76 -2.45
CA VAL A 255 4.53 -13.64 -1.54
C VAL A 255 4.94 -12.41 -2.34
N ALA A 256 4.42 -11.26 -1.97
CA ALA A 256 4.80 -9.96 -2.52
C ALA A 256 5.03 -8.94 -1.41
N TRP A 257 5.94 -8.01 -1.66
CA TRP A 257 6.32 -6.96 -0.72
C TRP A 257 6.42 -5.61 -1.43
N ALA A 258 6.09 -4.54 -0.74
CA ALA A 258 6.03 -3.19 -1.31
C ALA A 258 6.11 -2.09 -0.26
N ALA A 259 6.15 -0.83 -0.73
CA ALA A 259 6.03 0.35 0.12
C ALA A 259 4.61 0.55 0.67
N THR A 260 3.58 -0.05 0.06
CA THR A 260 2.19 -0.01 0.52
C THR A 260 1.53 -1.38 0.44
N ALA A 261 0.52 -1.61 1.29
CA ALA A 261 -0.24 -2.86 1.26
C ALA A 261 -1.02 -3.04 -0.05
N TRP A 262 -1.54 -1.95 -0.60
CA TRP A 262 -2.23 -1.96 -1.88
C TRP A 262 -1.31 -2.38 -3.03
N GLU A 263 -0.10 -1.83 -3.08
CA GLU A 263 0.88 -2.20 -4.10
C GLU A 263 1.31 -3.67 -3.99
N ALA A 264 1.52 -4.19 -2.77
CA ALA A 264 1.80 -5.60 -2.55
C ALA A 264 0.66 -6.51 -3.04
N PHE A 265 -0.60 -6.10 -2.79
CA PHE A 265 -1.78 -6.79 -3.32
C PHE A 265 -1.81 -6.80 -4.86
N LEU A 266 -1.59 -5.65 -5.51
CA LEU A 266 -1.57 -5.56 -6.97
C LEU A 266 -0.48 -6.46 -7.59
N ARG A 267 0.65 -6.62 -6.89
CA ARG A 267 1.71 -7.55 -7.29
C ARG A 267 1.26 -9.01 -7.24
N ILE A 268 0.54 -9.42 -6.19
CA ILE A 268 -0.06 -10.76 -6.12
C ILE A 268 -1.07 -10.95 -7.27
N GLU A 269 -1.93 -9.96 -7.52
CA GLU A 269 -2.95 -10.02 -8.57
C GLU A 269 -2.28 -10.14 -9.95
N GLY A 270 -1.26 -9.34 -10.24
CA GLY A 270 -0.50 -9.38 -11.50
C GLY A 270 0.25 -10.70 -11.70
N LEU A 271 0.88 -11.21 -10.63
CA LEU A 271 1.59 -12.49 -10.64
C LEU A 271 0.63 -13.64 -10.95
N GLU A 272 -0.50 -13.72 -10.25
CA GLU A 272 -1.50 -14.76 -10.46
C GLU A 272 -2.13 -14.67 -11.86
N HIS A 273 -2.39 -13.45 -12.35
CA HIS A 273 -2.88 -13.24 -13.71
C HIS A 273 -1.88 -13.74 -14.75
N CYS A 274 -0.59 -13.45 -14.60
CA CYS A 274 0.46 -13.96 -15.48
C CYS A 274 0.48 -15.49 -15.49
N ALA A 275 0.49 -16.11 -14.31
CA ALA A 275 0.46 -17.57 -14.20
C ALA A 275 -0.79 -18.17 -14.85
N LYS A 276 -1.96 -17.55 -14.63
CA LYS A 276 -3.22 -17.98 -15.23
C LYS A 276 -3.16 -17.96 -16.77
N VAL A 277 -2.65 -16.88 -17.37
CA VAL A 277 -2.53 -16.77 -18.84
C VAL A 277 -1.61 -17.87 -19.37
N VAL A 278 -0.42 -18.04 -18.78
CA VAL A 278 0.57 -19.03 -19.21
C VAL A 278 0.01 -20.47 -19.07
N MET A 279 -0.60 -20.78 -17.94
CA MET A 279 -1.20 -22.11 -17.71
C MET A 279 -2.36 -22.39 -18.67
N THR A 280 -3.21 -21.39 -18.94
CA THR A 280 -4.34 -21.54 -19.85
C THR A 280 -3.85 -21.72 -21.29
N ALA A 281 -2.85 -20.96 -21.73
CA ALA A 281 -2.24 -21.12 -23.04
C ALA A 281 -1.61 -22.51 -23.20
N GLY A 282 -0.87 -22.99 -22.19
CA GLY A 282 -0.27 -24.32 -22.18
C GLY A 282 -1.27 -25.48 -22.26
N ALA A 283 -2.51 -25.27 -21.79
CA ALA A 283 -3.57 -26.27 -21.90
C ALA A 283 -4.13 -26.43 -23.32
N VAL A 284 -3.93 -25.43 -24.20
CA VAL A 284 -4.46 -25.44 -25.58
C VAL A 284 -3.37 -25.57 -26.66
N GLY A 285 -2.09 -25.40 -26.31
CA GLY A 285 -0.97 -25.51 -27.25
C GLY A 285 0.39 -25.34 -26.61
N ALA A 286 1.44 -25.32 -27.41
CA ALA A 286 2.77 -25.01 -26.97
C ALA A 286 2.86 -23.53 -26.53
N ILE A 287 3.60 -23.29 -25.46
CA ILE A 287 3.93 -21.93 -24.99
C ILE A 287 5.40 -21.64 -25.28
N GLU A 288 5.67 -20.46 -25.80
CA GLU A 288 7.02 -19.98 -26.04
C GLU A 288 7.24 -18.67 -25.31
N PRO A 289 8.40 -18.48 -24.64
CA PRO A 289 8.75 -17.20 -24.06
C PRO A 289 8.98 -16.16 -25.17
N LEU A 290 8.93 -14.89 -24.81
CA LEU A 290 9.31 -13.82 -25.73
C LEU A 290 10.76 -14.03 -26.23
N PRO A 291 11.04 -13.71 -27.51
CA PRO A 291 12.41 -13.65 -28.01
C PRO A 291 13.29 -12.76 -27.12
N GLN A 292 14.57 -13.12 -26.98
CA GLN A 292 15.47 -12.46 -26.04
C GLN A 292 15.60 -10.96 -26.27
N ASP A 293 15.63 -10.51 -27.54
CA ASP A 293 15.65 -9.08 -27.90
C ASP A 293 14.41 -8.34 -27.39
N LYS A 294 13.24 -8.93 -27.51
CA LYS A 294 11.96 -8.37 -27.05
C LYS A 294 11.83 -8.39 -25.53
N ARG A 295 12.34 -9.43 -24.90
CA ARG A 295 12.43 -9.50 -23.45
C ARG A 295 13.32 -8.40 -22.90
N LEU A 296 14.51 -8.20 -23.48
CA LEU A 296 15.43 -7.15 -23.07
C LEU A 296 14.85 -5.74 -23.28
N GLU A 297 14.12 -5.52 -24.39
CA GLU A 297 13.39 -4.27 -24.64
C GLU A 297 12.39 -3.96 -23.50
N LEU A 298 11.59 -4.94 -23.09
CA LEU A 298 10.65 -4.79 -21.97
C LEU A 298 11.34 -4.55 -20.62
N LEU A 299 12.38 -5.31 -20.30
CA LEU A 299 13.13 -5.12 -19.07
C LEU A 299 13.77 -3.73 -19.02
N THR A 300 14.26 -3.23 -20.17
CA THR A 300 14.80 -1.88 -20.30
C THR A 300 13.72 -0.83 -20.05
N PHE A 301 12.54 -0.99 -20.64
CA PHE A 301 11.41 -0.10 -20.43
C PHE A 301 11.00 0.00 -18.94
N TRP A 302 11.12 -1.07 -18.18
CA TRP A 302 10.80 -1.10 -16.74
C TRP A 302 11.98 -0.78 -15.82
N GLY A 303 13.19 -0.56 -16.34
CA GLY A 303 14.39 -0.37 -15.53
C GLY A 303 14.85 -1.64 -14.80
N LEU A 304 14.52 -2.82 -15.35
CA LEU A 304 14.76 -4.15 -14.76
C LEU A 304 15.84 -4.95 -15.53
N GLN A 305 16.74 -4.29 -16.26
CA GLN A 305 17.76 -4.95 -17.07
C GLN A 305 18.66 -5.91 -16.26
N HIS A 306 18.85 -5.64 -14.96
CA HIS A 306 19.60 -6.49 -14.06
C HIS A 306 18.98 -7.90 -13.91
N LEU A 307 17.67 -8.07 -14.21
CA LEU A 307 16.98 -9.35 -14.18
C LEU A 307 17.20 -10.20 -15.44
N ASP A 308 17.86 -9.67 -16.48
CA ASP A 308 18.22 -10.44 -17.68
C ASP A 308 19.40 -11.37 -17.44
N GLN A 309 20.23 -11.09 -16.45
CA GLN A 309 21.38 -11.90 -16.09
C GLN A 309 21.01 -12.97 -15.06
N GLY A 310 20.11 -13.91 -15.44
CA GLY A 310 19.75 -15.11 -14.68
C GLY A 310 19.89 -14.97 -13.16
N GLY A 311 18.77 -14.97 -12.44
CA GLY A 311 18.82 -15.10 -10.98
C GLY A 311 19.68 -16.30 -10.54
N PRO A 312 20.00 -16.44 -9.25
CA PRO A 312 20.90 -17.47 -8.76
C PRO A 312 20.57 -18.82 -9.37
N ASP A 313 21.56 -19.41 -10.03
CA ASP A 313 21.43 -20.66 -10.79
C ASP A 313 21.10 -21.78 -9.80
N GLU A 314 19.85 -22.25 -9.80
CA GLU A 314 19.38 -23.33 -8.92
C GLU A 314 20.10 -24.68 -9.18
N ARG A 315 21.05 -24.75 -10.15
CA ARG A 315 21.81 -25.95 -10.47
C ARG A 315 22.98 -26.21 -9.54
N THR A 316 23.22 -25.35 -8.54
CA THR A 316 24.34 -25.52 -7.58
C THR A 316 23.91 -25.91 -6.17
N ALA A 317 22.61 -26.19 -5.93
CA ALA A 317 22.12 -26.72 -4.65
C ALA A 317 21.50 -28.12 -4.84
N ALA A 318 22.34 -29.09 -5.22
CA ALA A 318 22.05 -30.51 -5.16
C ALA A 318 22.86 -31.15 -4.01
#